data_9d0d8af82e3d0bbc60f3f7f6515031bb
#
_entry.id   9d0d8af82e3d0bbc60f3f7f6515031bb
#
_cell.length_a   1.000
_cell.length_b   1.000
_cell.length_c   1.000
_cell.angle_alpha   90.00
_cell.angle_beta   90.00
_cell.angle_gamma   90.00
#
_symmetry.space_group_name_H-M   'P 1'
#
loop_
_entity.id
_entity.type
_entity.pdbx_description
1 polymer ?
#
loop_
_entity_poly.entity_id
_entity_poly.type
_entity_poly.pdbx_seq_one_letter_code
_entity_poly.pdbx_strand_id
1 'polypeptide(L)'
;IGQAQALRERLAALPLTAVVTSPLDRTVQTTRLMLGDRDVPVHLDERVGECRYGDWTGRPLKELAKDPLWRVVQAHPSSVVFPGADGESMPQMQHRAVSAIREWNDRLGPDAIYAVVSHGDIIKSVLADALGMHLDQFQRLHVDPCSVSVVQYTSMRPFVERTNDVGGDLSRLAPSPKKKSRRRTSDAVVGGGAGA
;
A
#
# COMPACT_ATOMS: atom_id res chain seq x y z
N ILE A 1 13.18 8.56 6.85
CA ILE A 1 14.19 9.15 5.95
C ILE A 1 15.13 8.06 5.45
N GLY A 2 15.85 7.33 6.31
CA GLY A 2 16.84 6.33 5.88
C GLY A 2 16.29 5.24 4.94
N GLN A 3 15.08 4.72 5.16
CA GLN A 3 14.44 3.73 4.29
C GLN A 3 14.18 4.28 2.87
N ALA A 4 13.77 5.55 2.74
CA ALA A 4 13.53 6.16 1.43
C ALA A 4 14.84 6.45 0.69
N GLN A 5 15.93 6.74 1.41
CA GLN A 5 17.27 6.89 0.82
C GLN A 5 17.81 5.54 0.32
N ALA A 6 17.66 4.46 1.09
CA ALA A 6 18.02 3.11 0.65
C ALA A 6 17.19 2.68 -0.57
N LEU A 7 15.92 3.08 -0.65
CA LEU A 7 15.07 2.84 -1.81
C LEU A 7 15.60 3.54 -3.06
N ARG A 8 16.16 4.77 -2.94
CA ARG A 8 16.79 5.50 -4.05
C ARG A 8 17.88 4.69 -4.74
N GLU A 9 18.78 4.08 -3.96
CA GLU A 9 19.86 3.26 -4.50
C GLU A 9 19.33 2.04 -5.25
N ARG A 10 18.29 1.39 -4.70
CA ARG A 10 17.67 0.22 -5.31
C ARG A 10 16.95 0.53 -6.61
N LEU A 11 16.36 1.71 -6.74
CA LEU A 11 15.64 2.15 -7.94
C LEU A 11 16.55 2.86 -8.96
N ALA A 12 17.82 3.11 -8.65
CA ALA A 12 18.73 3.88 -9.49
C ALA A 12 18.90 3.29 -10.90
N ALA A 13 18.91 1.96 -11.03
CA ALA A 13 19.06 1.26 -12.29
C ALA A 13 17.77 1.22 -13.15
N LEU A 14 16.62 1.60 -12.60
CA LEU A 14 15.35 1.53 -13.32
C LEU A 14 15.13 2.81 -14.14
N PRO A 15 14.84 2.71 -15.46
CA PRO A 15 14.49 3.85 -16.30
C PRO A 15 13.02 4.24 -16.06
N LEU A 16 12.76 4.90 -14.94
CA LEU A 16 11.41 5.32 -14.59
C LEU A 16 10.88 6.36 -15.59
N THR A 17 9.77 6.06 -16.23
CA THR A 17 9.05 6.96 -17.14
C THR A 17 8.29 8.04 -16.36
N ALA A 18 7.76 7.69 -15.19
CA ALA A 18 7.00 8.59 -14.33
C ALA A 18 6.96 8.08 -12.88
N VAL A 19 6.58 8.95 -11.98
CA VAL A 19 6.14 8.58 -10.62
C VAL A 19 4.73 9.12 -10.40
N VAL A 20 3.81 8.26 -9.99
CA VAL A 20 2.48 8.62 -9.53
C VAL A 20 2.48 8.55 -8.01
N THR A 21 2.08 9.60 -7.33
CA THR A 21 2.11 9.60 -5.85
C THR A 21 0.80 10.10 -5.27
N SER A 22 0.41 9.51 -4.15
CA SER A 22 -0.62 10.08 -3.28
C SER A 22 -0.24 11.51 -2.89
N PRO A 23 -1.20 12.45 -2.77
CA PRO A 23 -0.92 13.83 -2.41
C PRO A 23 -0.55 14.03 -0.93
N LEU A 24 -0.59 13.00 -0.11
CA LEU A 24 -0.28 13.10 1.32
C LEU A 24 1.21 13.37 1.54
N ASP A 25 1.54 14.25 2.50
CA ASP A 25 2.91 14.71 2.76
C ASP A 25 3.93 13.57 2.87
N ARG A 26 3.60 12.50 3.57
CA ARG A 26 4.49 11.34 3.76
C ARG A 26 4.87 10.64 2.46
N THR A 27 3.96 10.57 1.49
CA THR A 27 4.21 9.97 0.17
C THR A 27 4.96 10.94 -0.74
N VAL A 28 4.63 12.22 -0.70
CA VAL A 28 5.35 13.27 -1.43
C VAL A 28 6.79 13.37 -0.95
N GLN A 29 7.03 13.33 0.36
CA GLN A 29 8.39 13.32 0.93
C GLN A 29 9.16 12.06 0.54
N THR A 30 8.51 10.89 0.58
CA THR A 30 9.12 9.63 0.13
C THR A 30 9.50 9.71 -1.33
N THR A 31 8.64 10.23 -2.20
CA THR A 31 8.89 10.44 -3.62
C THR A 31 10.11 11.32 -3.86
N ARG A 32 10.20 12.45 -3.17
CA ARG A 32 11.37 13.36 -3.28
C ARG A 32 12.67 12.67 -2.86
N LEU A 33 12.65 11.94 -1.76
CA LEU A 33 13.83 11.25 -1.23
C LEU A 33 14.29 10.08 -2.13
N MET A 34 13.35 9.31 -2.71
CA MET A 34 13.68 8.20 -3.58
C MET A 34 14.16 8.64 -4.96
N LEU A 35 13.70 9.79 -5.45
CA LEU A 35 14.16 10.34 -6.72
C LEU A 35 15.50 11.06 -6.59
N GLY A 36 15.71 11.82 -5.50
CA GLY A 36 16.86 12.71 -5.36
C GLY A 36 16.91 13.71 -6.50
N ASP A 37 18.01 13.73 -7.26
CA ASP A 37 18.22 14.67 -8.37
C ASP A 37 17.81 14.13 -9.74
N ARG A 38 17.11 12.98 -9.79
CA ARG A 38 16.62 12.40 -11.04
C ARG A 38 15.46 13.24 -11.59
N ASP A 39 15.57 13.60 -12.86
CA ASP A 39 14.52 14.31 -13.60
C ASP A 39 13.50 13.30 -14.12
N VAL A 40 12.53 12.95 -13.28
CA VAL A 40 11.42 12.04 -13.59
C VAL A 40 10.10 12.77 -13.35
N PRO A 41 9.17 12.80 -14.31
CA PRO A 41 7.86 13.42 -14.11
C PRO A 41 7.11 12.84 -12.90
N VAL A 42 6.61 13.70 -12.02
CA VAL A 42 5.85 13.32 -10.82
C VAL A 42 4.41 13.82 -10.95
N HIS A 43 3.48 12.91 -10.79
CA HIS A 43 2.04 13.18 -10.87
C HIS A 43 1.37 12.89 -9.52
N LEU A 44 0.60 13.84 -9.02
CA LEU A 44 -0.26 13.63 -7.86
C LEU A 44 -1.57 13.00 -8.33
N ASP A 45 -1.98 11.91 -7.68
CA ASP A 45 -3.27 11.26 -7.95
C ASP A 45 -3.95 10.88 -6.63
N GLU A 46 -5.07 11.52 -6.33
CA GLU A 46 -5.84 11.25 -5.10
C GLU A 46 -6.39 9.82 -5.05
N ARG A 47 -6.56 9.18 -6.20
CA ARG A 47 -7.09 7.81 -6.27
C ARG A 47 -6.13 6.76 -5.70
N VAL A 48 -4.83 7.08 -5.59
CA VAL A 48 -3.85 6.26 -4.89
C VAL A 48 -3.57 6.76 -3.47
N GLY A 49 -4.39 7.70 -2.97
CA GLY A 49 -4.38 8.18 -1.59
C GLY A 49 -4.87 7.13 -0.60
N GLU A 50 -4.49 7.27 0.68
CA GLU A 50 -4.88 6.36 1.76
C GLU A 50 -6.40 6.16 1.82
N CYS A 51 -6.83 5.04 2.38
CA CYS A 51 -8.22 4.77 2.67
C CYS A 51 -8.81 5.90 3.53
N ARG A 52 -9.98 6.37 3.16
CA ARG A 52 -10.70 7.38 3.93
C ARG A 52 -11.46 6.70 5.07
N TYR A 53 -10.81 6.66 6.22
CA TYR A 53 -11.33 5.98 7.41
C TYR A 53 -12.45 6.77 8.13
N GLY A 54 -12.83 7.95 7.61
CA GLY A 54 -13.87 8.79 8.20
C GLY A 54 -13.61 9.10 9.68
N ASP A 55 -14.59 8.83 10.54
CA ASP A 55 -14.50 9.09 11.99
C ASP A 55 -13.41 8.26 12.72
N TRP A 56 -12.82 7.29 12.04
CA TRP A 56 -11.68 6.54 12.59
C TRP A 56 -10.34 7.23 12.40
N THR A 57 -10.28 8.23 11.52
CA THR A 57 -9.05 8.97 11.22
C THR A 57 -8.47 9.62 12.47
N GLY A 58 -7.19 9.37 12.76
CA GLY A 58 -6.48 9.92 13.91
C GLY A 58 -6.79 9.26 15.26
N ARG A 59 -7.70 8.28 15.32
CA ARG A 59 -8.00 7.56 16.56
C ARG A 59 -6.95 6.47 16.81
N PRO A 60 -6.58 6.25 18.09
CA PRO A 60 -5.64 5.17 18.45
C PRO A 60 -6.18 3.79 18.09
N LEU A 61 -5.35 2.92 17.48
CA LEU A 61 -5.74 1.55 17.13
C LEU A 61 -6.27 0.75 18.33
N LYS A 62 -5.77 1.02 19.54
CA LYS A 62 -6.23 0.39 20.79
C LYS A 62 -7.71 0.69 21.11
N GLU A 63 -8.20 1.85 20.70
CA GLU A 63 -9.61 2.23 20.84
C GLU A 63 -10.43 1.61 19.72
N LEU A 64 -9.97 1.69 18.49
CA LEU A 64 -10.62 1.11 17.32
C LEU A 64 -10.80 -0.40 17.45
N ALA A 65 -9.86 -1.10 18.07
CA ALA A 65 -9.96 -2.53 18.35
C ALA A 65 -11.15 -2.93 19.24
N LYS A 66 -11.80 -1.97 19.90
CA LYS A 66 -13.02 -2.18 20.70
C LYS A 66 -14.30 -1.94 19.90
N ASP A 67 -14.19 -1.29 18.75
CA ASP A 67 -15.31 -1.00 17.87
C ASP A 67 -15.84 -2.30 17.24
N PRO A 68 -17.14 -2.54 17.17
CA PRO A 68 -17.70 -3.71 16.49
C PRO A 68 -17.26 -3.85 15.03
N LEU A 69 -17.09 -2.73 14.32
CA LEU A 69 -16.62 -2.70 12.93
C LEU A 69 -15.20 -3.27 12.77
N TRP A 70 -14.37 -3.21 13.84
CA TRP A 70 -13.01 -3.77 13.80
C TRP A 70 -12.99 -5.25 13.40
N ARG A 71 -13.95 -6.04 13.87
CA ARG A 71 -14.06 -7.46 13.50
C ARG A 71 -14.37 -7.63 12.03
N VAL A 72 -15.19 -6.75 11.47
CA VAL A 72 -15.53 -6.78 10.05
C VAL A 72 -14.31 -6.39 9.22
N VAL A 73 -13.58 -5.35 9.62
CA VAL A 73 -12.30 -4.95 8.97
C VAL A 73 -11.29 -6.09 8.94
N GLN A 74 -11.24 -6.91 9.99
CA GLN A 74 -10.30 -8.03 10.08
C GLN A 74 -10.75 -9.26 9.28
N ALA A 75 -12.04 -9.58 9.26
CA ALA A 75 -12.54 -10.84 8.72
C ALA A 75 -13.23 -10.70 7.35
N HIS A 76 -13.90 -9.57 7.11
CA HIS A 76 -14.71 -9.32 5.92
C HIS A 76 -14.55 -7.90 5.40
N PRO A 77 -13.32 -7.49 4.99
CA PRO A 77 -13.06 -6.14 4.48
C PRO A 77 -14.02 -5.69 3.37
N SER A 78 -14.46 -6.61 2.51
CA SER A 78 -15.40 -6.30 1.42
C SER A 78 -16.76 -5.75 1.90
N SER A 79 -17.11 -5.97 3.16
CA SER A 79 -18.37 -5.49 3.77
C SER A 79 -18.17 -4.20 4.58
N VAL A 80 -16.95 -3.66 4.63
CA VAL A 80 -16.65 -2.48 5.45
C VAL A 80 -17.08 -1.21 4.75
N VAL A 81 -17.79 -0.37 5.49
CA VAL A 81 -18.01 1.05 5.18
C VAL A 81 -17.55 1.82 6.43
N PHE A 82 -16.57 2.68 6.29
CA PHE A 82 -16.08 3.48 7.41
C PHE A 82 -17.09 4.57 7.78
N PRO A 83 -17.26 4.85 9.10
CA PRO A 83 -18.25 5.80 9.57
C PRO A 83 -17.87 7.25 9.27
N GLY A 84 -18.90 8.13 9.24
CA GLY A 84 -18.73 9.56 9.00
C GLY A 84 -18.89 9.96 7.53
N ALA A 85 -19.07 11.26 7.30
CA ALA A 85 -19.37 11.81 5.97
C ALA A 85 -18.24 11.57 4.94
N ASP A 86 -16.99 11.52 5.42
CA ASP A 86 -15.79 11.31 4.59
C ASP A 86 -15.34 9.85 4.56
N GLY A 87 -16.05 8.95 5.22
CA GLY A 87 -15.75 7.51 5.22
C GLY A 87 -16.05 6.88 3.87
N GLU A 88 -15.12 6.06 3.36
CA GLU A 88 -15.38 5.25 2.15
C GLU A 88 -15.53 3.77 2.51
N SER A 89 -16.10 3.00 1.60
CA SER A 89 -16.07 1.54 1.73
C SER A 89 -14.75 0.97 1.22
N MET A 90 -14.35 -0.17 1.75
CA MET A 90 -13.15 -0.88 1.26
C MET A 90 -13.27 -1.26 -0.24
N PRO A 91 -14.44 -1.69 -0.75
CA PRO A 91 -14.61 -1.88 -2.20
C PRO A 91 -14.46 -0.60 -3.03
N GLN A 92 -14.95 0.56 -2.54
CA GLN A 92 -14.73 1.84 -3.23
C GLN A 92 -13.26 2.22 -3.27
N MET A 93 -12.55 2.03 -2.17
CA MET A 93 -11.10 2.23 -2.08
C MET A 93 -10.35 1.36 -3.09
N GLN A 94 -10.62 0.05 -3.12
CA GLN A 94 -10.01 -0.86 -4.11
C GLN A 94 -10.34 -0.43 -5.53
N HIS A 95 -11.61 -0.14 -5.83
CA HIS A 95 -12.06 0.24 -7.17
C HIS A 95 -11.33 1.49 -7.68
N ARG A 96 -11.24 2.57 -6.88
CA ARG A 96 -10.53 3.79 -7.31
C ARG A 96 -9.05 3.58 -7.53
N ALA A 97 -8.40 2.78 -6.66
CA ALA A 97 -6.98 2.49 -6.77
C ALA A 97 -6.66 1.65 -8.01
N VAL A 98 -7.39 0.55 -8.22
CA VAL A 98 -7.21 -0.31 -9.39
C VAL A 98 -7.52 0.42 -10.69
N SER A 99 -8.59 1.23 -10.73
CA SER A 99 -8.92 2.06 -11.89
C SER A 99 -7.80 3.05 -12.22
N ALA A 100 -7.22 3.69 -11.19
CA ALA A 100 -6.07 4.59 -11.38
C ALA A 100 -4.88 3.85 -12.02
N ILE A 101 -4.53 2.66 -11.52
CA ILE A 101 -3.42 1.87 -12.08
C ILE A 101 -3.69 1.51 -13.55
N ARG A 102 -4.90 1.08 -13.88
CA ARG A 102 -5.26 0.72 -15.27
C ARG A 102 -5.16 1.93 -16.21
N GLU A 103 -5.69 3.08 -15.81
CA GLU A 103 -5.58 4.31 -16.59
C GLU A 103 -4.12 4.78 -16.78
N TRP A 104 -3.29 4.66 -15.74
CA TRP A 104 -1.87 4.98 -15.84
C TRP A 104 -1.13 4.02 -16.77
N ASN A 105 -1.46 2.73 -16.77
CA ASN A 105 -0.93 1.76 -17.74
C ASN A 105 -1.29 2.16 -19.17
N ASP A 106 -2.56 2.50 -19.43
CA ASP A 106 -3.02 2.92 -20.74
C ASP A 106 -2.36 4.23 -21.20
N ARG A 107 -2.20 5.17 -20.29
CA ARG A 107 -1.62 6.49 -20.57
C ARG A 107 -0.13 6.43 -20.86
N LEU A 108 0.63 5.63 -20.13
CA LEU A 108 2.09 5.55 -20.24
C LEU A 108 2.54 4.54 -21.29
N GLY A 109 1.68 3.60 -21.64
CA GLY A 109 1.94 2.57 -22.65
C GLY A 109 2.61 1.30 -22.13
N PRO A 110 2.67 0.26 -22.96
CA PRO A 110 3.02 -1.11 -22.54
C PRO A 110 4.48 -1.29 -22.13
N ASP A 111 5.38 -0.43 -22.59
CA ASP A 111 6.82 -0.52 -22.29
C ASP A 111 7.24 0.39 -21.11
N ALA A 112 6.30 1.10 -20.50
CA ALA A 112 6.59 2.03 -19.43
C ALA A 112 6.95 1.31 -18.13
N ILE A 113 8.00 1.78 -17.47
CA ILE A 113 8.31 1.44 -16.08
C ILE A 113 8.02 2.69 -15.26
N TYR A 114 7.03 2.64 -14.40
CA TYR A 114 6.69 3.76 -13.53
C TYR A 114 6.54 3.30 -12.08
N ALA A 115 6.71 4.21 -11.14
CA ALA A 115 6.52 3.93 -9.73
C ALA A 115 5.22 4.54 -9.22
N VAL A 116 4.53 3.83 -8.34
CA VAL A 116 3.38 4.36 -7.59
C VAL A 116 3.75 4.42 -6.12
N VAL A 117 3.71 5.62 -5.53
CA VAL A 117 4.00 5.82 -4.11
C VAL A 117 2.68 6.04 -3.37
N SER A 118 2.34 5.06 -2.56
CA SER A 118 1.01 4.96 -1.96
C SER A 118 1.09 4.41 -0.52
N HIS A 119 0.03 3.83 -0.02
CA HIS A 119 -0.20 3.42 1.36
C HIS A 119 -0.47 1.94 1.46
N GLY A 120 -0.34 1.39 2.65
CA GLY A 120 -0.42 -0.04 2.89
C GLY A 120 -1.69 -0.70 2.36
N ASP A 121 -2.87 -0.18 2.71
CA ASP A 121 -4.13 -0.81 2.30
C ASP A 121 -4.39 -0.64 0.81
N ILE A 122 -3.94 0.47 0.21
CA ILE A 122 -4.01 0.70 -1.23
C ILE A 122 -3.15 -0.31 -1.99
N ILE A 123 -1.88 -0.44 -1.60
CA ILE A 123 -0.94 -1.37 -2.24
C ILE A 123 -1.46 -2.81 -2.12
N LYS A 124 -1.91 -3.21 -0.93
CA LYS A 124 -2.51 -4.54 -0.72
C LYS A 124 -3.73 -4.79 -1.60
N SER A 125 -4.60 -3.78 -1.76
CA SER A 125 -5.81 -3.91 -2.57
C SER A 125 -5.51 -4.05 -4.07
N VAL A 126 -4.51 -3.33 -4.57
CA VAL A 126 -4.01 -3.45 -5.95
C VAL A 126 -3.35 -4.82 -6.18
N LEU A 127 -2.54 -5.29 -5.23
CA LEU A 127 -1.93 -6.62 -5.29
C LEU A 127 -2.98 -7.72 -5.23
N ALA A 128 -4.02 -7.58 -4.40
CA ALA A 128 -5.11 -8.54 -4.32
C ALA A 128 -5.86 -8.66 -5.66
N ASP A 129 -6.16 -7.51 -6.32
CA ASP A 129 -6.74 -7.49 -7.67
C ASP A 129 -5.83 -8.21 -8.69
N ALA A 130 -4.54 -7.87 -8.70
CA ALA A 130 -3.57 -8.46 -9.61
C ALA A 130 -3.40 -9.99 -9.43
N LEU A 131 -3.57 -10.49 -8.20
CA LEU A 131 -3.51 -11.91 -7.84
C LEU A 131 -4.85 -12.63 -8.03
N GLY A 132 -5.94 -11.93 -8.39
CA GLY A 132 -7.29 -12.50 -8.42
C GLY A 132 -7.82 -12.89 -7.04
N MET A 133 -7.30 -12.28 -5.98
CA MET A 133 -7.73 -12.54 -4.62
C MET A 133 -8.99 -11.74 -4.28
N HIS A 134 -9.92 -12.38 -3.59
CA HIS A 134 -11.05 -11.66 -2.99
C HIS A 134 -10.54 -10.62 -1.98
N LEU A 135 -11.19 -9.46 -1.89
CA LEU A 135 -10.79 -8.37 -1.01
C LEU A 135 -10.70 -8.80 0.47
N ASP A 136 -11.52 -9.76 0.90
CA ASP A 136 -11.45 -10.32 2.26
C ASP A 136 -10.12 -11.03 2.58
N GLN A 137 -9.31 -11.29 1.57
CA GLN A 137 -8.02 -11.96 1.74
C GLN A 137 -6.83 -10.99 1.69
N PHE A 138 -7.06 -9.69 1.40
CA PHE A 138 -5.98 -8.73 1.15
C PHE A 138 -5.07 -8.52 2.37
N GLN A 139 -5.56 -8.74 3.59
CA GLN A 139 -4.77 -8.67 4.82
C GLN A 139 -3.70 -9.77 4.92
N ARG A 140 -3.75 -10.80 4.09
CA ARG A 140 -2.68 -11.81 3.96
C ARG A 140 -1.42 -11.25 3.30
N LEU A 141 -1.54 -10.12 2.60
CA LEU A 141 -0.42 -9.43 2.00
C LEU A 141 0.24 -8.52 3.04
N HIS A 142 1.56 -8.57 3.11
CA HIS A 142 2.33 -7.70 3.98
C HIS A 142 2.96 -6.58 3.15
N VAL A 143 2.92 -5.36 3.67
CA VAL A 143 3.50 -4.17 3.04
C VAL A 143 4.17 -3.33 4.12
N ASP A 144 5.49 -3.27 4.07
CA ASP A 144 6.29 -2.44 4.96
C ASP A 144 6.53 -1.04 4.38
N PRO A 145 6.83 -0.06 5.22
CA PRO A 145 7.26 1.26 4.76
C PRO A 145 8.48 1.17 3.83
N CYS A 146 8.41 1.85 2.67
CA CYS A 146 9.42 1.84 1.63
C CYS A 146 9.77 0.45 1.04
N SER A 147 8.89 -0.54 1.21
CA SER A 147 8.98 -1.77 0.45
C SER A 147 8.59 -1.56 -1.00
N VAL A 148 9.08 -2.43 -1.88
CA VAL A 148 8.74 -2.44 -3.31
C VAL A 148 7.91 -3.68 -3.62
N SER A 149 6.75 -3.48 -4.24
CA SER A 149 6.00 -4.55 -4.89
C SER A 149 5.97 -4.27 -6.39
N VAL A 150 6.15 -5.30 -7.21
CA VAL A 150 6.26 -5.17 -8.66
C VAL A 150 5.16 -5.98 -9.32
N VAL A 151 4.38 -5.31 -10.17
CA VAL A 151 3.33 -5.94 -10.98
C VAL A 151 3.61 -5.61 -12.44
N GLN A 152 3.77 -6.63 -13.26
CA GLN A 152 3.85 -6.50 -14.71
C GLN A 152 2.45 -6.69 -15.31
N TYR A 153 1.93 -5.67 -15.94
CA TYR A 153 0.68 -5.75 -16.67
C TYR A 153 0.93 -6.12 -18.13
N THR A 154 0.27 -7.15 -18.60
CA THR A 154 0.30 -7.58 -20.01
C THR A 154 -1.09 -7.47 -20.63
N SER A 155 -1.19 -7.65 -21.94
CA SER A 155 -2.48 -7.67 -22.63
C SER A 155 -3.43 -8.79 -22.18
N MET A 156 -2.89 -9.83 -21.51
CA MET A 156 -3.69 -10.96 -21.07
C MET A 156 -3.98 -10.94 -19.58
N ARG A 157 -3.00 -10.59 -18.75
CA ARG A 157 -3.15 -10.63 -17.28
C ARG A 157 -2.00 -9.92 -16.58
N PRO A 158 -2.18 -9.46 -15.33
CA PRO A 158 -1.08 -9.02 -14.50
C PRO A 158 -0.26 -10.20 -13.98
N PHE A 159 1.06 -9.97 -13.78
CA PHE A 159 1.97 -10.86 -13.07
C PHE A 159 2.54 -10.13 -11.87
N VAL A 160 2.41 -10.70 -10.69
CA VAL A 160 3.02 -10.17 -9.46
C VAL A 160 4.42 -10.76 -9.34
N GLU A 161 5.42 -9.97 -9.68
CA GLU A 161 6.84 -10.39 -9.71
C GLU A 161 7.48 -10.35 -8.33
N ARG A 162 7.08 -9.37 -7.50
CA ARG A 162 7.61 -9.16 -6.16
C ARG A 162 6.54 -8.58 -5.25
N THR A 163 6.57 -8.97 -3.99
CA THR A 163 5.75 -8.38 -2.94
C THR A 163 6.63 -8.03 -1.74
N ASN A 164 6.42 -6.84 -1.18
CA ASN A 164 7.06 -6.40 0.06
C ASN A 164 8.60 -6.56 0.06
N ASP A 165 9.25 -6.27 -1.05
CA ASP A 165 10.71 -6.32 -1.14
C ASP A 165 11.31 -5.09 -0.44
N VAL A 166 12.05 -5.32 0.63
CA VAL A 166 12.74 -4.29 1.44
C VAL A 166 14.26 -4.30 1.27
N GLY A 167 14.77 -5.10 0.32
CA GLY A 167 16.21 -5.36 0.12
C GLY A 167 16.63 -6.70 0.73
N GLY A 168 17.86 -7.11 0.50
CA GLY A 168 18.33 -8.46 0.79
C GLY A 168 18.52 -8.87 2.26
N ASP A 169 18.28 -7.98 3.24
CA ASP A 169 18.42 -8.32 4.66
C ASP A 169 17.19 -9.07 5.18
N LEU A 170 17.40 -10.31 5.59
CA LEU A 170 16.39 -11.20 6.17
C LEU A 170 16.43 -11.24 7.70
N SER A 171 17.29 -10.47 8.37
CA SER A 171 17.44 -10.47 9.83
C SER A 171 16.13 -10.19 10.57
N ARG A 172 15.24 -9.39 10.00
CA ARG A 172 13.91 -9.10 10.56
C ARG A 172 12.96 -10.31 10.56
N LEU A 173 13.27 -11.40 9.83
CA LEU A 173 12.52 -12.65 9.86
C LEU A 173 12.95 -13.52 11.05
N ALA A 174 14.06 -13.17 11.74
CA ALA A 174 14.48 -13.85 12.93
C ALA A 174 13.38 -13.71 14.02
N PRO A 175 13.07 -14.81 14.74
CA PRO A 175 12.07 -14.77 15.79
C PRO A 175 12.44 -13.73 16.84
N SER A 176 11.54 -12.77 17.10
CA SER A 176 11.71 -11.88 18.25
C SER A 176 11.67 -12.68 19.56
N PRO A 177 12.44 -12.28 20.59
CA PRO A 177 12.35 -12.90 21.90
C PRO A 177 10.90 -12.92 22.37
N LYS A 178 10.38 -14.11 22.71
CA LYS A 178 8.97 -14.30 23.08
C LYS A 178 8.60 -13.42 24.27
N LYS A 179 8.00 -12.26 24.05
CA LYS A 179 7.18 -11.61 25.07
C LYS A 179 5.96 -12.48 25.28
N LYS A 180 5.64 -12.84 26.56
CA LYS A 180 4.45 -13.62 26.90
C LYS A 180 3.23 -13.02 26.21
N SER A 181 2.70 -13.72 25.20
CA SER A 181 1.64 -13.20 24.36
C SER A 181 0.30 -13.30 25.08
N ARG A 182 -0.34 -12.16 25.28
CA ARG A 182 -1.79 -12.12 25.43
C ARG A 182 -2.41 -12.58 24.11
N ARG A 183 -3.50 -13.34 24.19
CA ARG A 183 -4.27 -13.82 23.03
C ARG A 183 -4.53 -12.66 22.08
N ARG A 184 -3.93 -12.68 20.87
CA ARG A 184 -4.11 -11.63 19.87
C ARG A 184 -5.54 -11.71 19.33
N THR A 185 -6.26 -10.62 19.35
CA THR A 185 -7.59 -10.48 18.73
C THR A 185 -7.52 -9.96 17.28
N SER A 186 -6.30 -9.67 16.81
CA SER A 186 -6.03 -9.15 15.47
C SER A 186 -4.63 -9.61 15.05
N ASP A 187 -4.49 -10.08 13.82
CA ASP A 187 -3.22 -10.49 13.21
C ASP A 187 -2.82 -9.60 12.02
N ALA A 188 -3.71 -8.70 11.58
CA ALA A 188 -3.45 -7.75 10.51
C ALA A 188 -3.39 -6.31 11.03
N VAL A 189 -2.58 -5.49 10.38
CA VAL A 189 -2.42 -4.06 10.68
C VAL A 189 -3.19 -3.26 9.63
N VAL A 190 -4.17 -2.48 10.08
CA VAL A 190 -4.92 -1.54 9.25
C VAL A 190 -4.02 -0.34 8.92
N GLY A 191 -4.02 0.10 7.67
CA GLY A 191 -3.22 1.25 7.23
C GLY A 191 -1.74 0.97 6.92
N GLY A 192 -1.34 -0.32 6.85
CA GLY A 192 0.07 -0.70 6.64
C GLY A 192 0.96 -0.38 7.83
N GLY A 193 1.85 -1.28 8.20
CA GLY A 193 2.64 -1.37 9.44
C GLY A 193 3.42 -0.16 10.01
N ALA A 194 2.97 1.06 9.79
CA ALA A 194 3.61 2.29 10.27
C ALA A 194 3.25 2.69 11.72
N GLY A 195 2.65 1.81 12.50
CA GLY A 195 2.08 2.12 13.82
C GLY A 195 2.45 1.15 14.94
N ALA A 196 3.66 0.62 14.97
CA ALA A 196 4.16 -0.12 16.13
C ALA A 196 5.28 0.66 16.81
#